data_c475519a6b08f4e31e995c7ca1300bea
#
_entry.id   c475519a6b08f4e31e995c7ca1300bea
#
_cell.length_a   1.000
_cell.length_b   1.000
_cell.length_c   1.000
_cell.angle_alpha   90.00
_cell.angle_beta   90.00
_cell.angle_gamma   90.00
#
_symmetry.space_group_name_H-M   'P 1'
#
loop_
_entity.id
_entity.type
_entity.pdbx_description
1 polymer ?
#
loop_
_entity_poly.entity_id
_entity_poly.type
_entity_poly.pdbx_seq_one_letter_code
_entity_poly.pdbx_strand_id
1 'polypeptide(L)'
;MSKKEPKVAIVHDWLVGYAGGDRVVDAMKRVFPDAVIYTLVYDPKNMPEHFKNYDIRTSWFQKVPFSNRLYKAMLPLMPRAFEAFDLTEYDLVLSSSSSCSKGVITRPDAVHICYCHTPIRYVWDFYYTYRDNANWLAKLVMPGQMHKMRIWDKCAADRVDYFIANSHYIAQRIKKYYRRDSDVIYPCCHINESPFVEKEDFYLTVGRLTWYKRVDLAVQACTRLNKRLVVIGGGGELDKLKAMAGPTIEFKGGGLSDEEVRSYYLRAKGFLFPGEEDFGITPVEAQS
;
A
#
# COMPACT_ATOMS: atom_id res chain seq x y z
N MET A 1 32.33 14.37 -22.40
CA MET A 1 32.06 14.27 -20.96
C MET A 1 31.23 13.02 -20.74
N SER A 2 31.79 12.00 -20.10
CA SER A 2 31.03 10.83 -19.66
C SER A 2 29.95 11.32 -18.70
N LYS A 3 28.66 11.12 -19.04
CA LYS A 3 27.57 11.39 -18.11
C LYS A 3 27.73 10.41 -16.97
N LYS A 4 28.14 10.90 -15.81
CA LYS A 4 28.14 10.12 -14.57
C LYS A 4 26.70 9.64 -14.33
N GLU A 5 26.48 8.34 -14.15
CA GLU A 5 25.17 7.83 -13.80
C GLU A 5 24.69 8.47 -12.50
N PRO A 6 23.42 8.87 -12.40
CA PRO A 6 22.90 9.51 -11.20
C PRO A 6 22.93 8.54 -10.02
N LYS A 7 23.35 9.03 -8.86
CA LYS A 7 23.22 8.27 -7.61
C LYS A 7 21.78 8.33 -7.13
N VAL A 8 21.15 7.16 -6.94
CA VAL A 8 19.71 7.04 -6.70
C VAL A 8 19.42 6.53 -5.29
N ALA A 9 18.46 7.16 -4.61
CA ALA A 9 17.83 6.63 -3.40
C ALA A 9 16.35 6.31 -3.67
N ILE A 10 15.89 5.18 -3.13
CA ILE A 10 14.46 4.83 -3.08
C ILE A 10 13.99 5.02 -1.63
N VAL A 11 12.92 5.76 -1.42
CA VAL A 11 12.34 5.98 -0.08
C VAL A 11 10.96 5.35 -0.02
N HIS A 12 10.75 4.41 0.89
CA HIS A 12 9.48 3.71 1.04
C HIS A 12 8.94 3.82 2.47
N ASP A 13 7.60 3.80 2.62
CA ASP A 13 6.98 4.05 3.93
C ASP A 13 7.40 3.01 4.98
N TRP A 14 7.27 1.72 4.72
CA TRP A 14 7.68 0.60 5.59
C TRP A 14 7.76 -0.72 4.85
N LEU A 15 8.67 -1.58 5.25
CA LEU A 15 8.89 -2.92 4.70
C LEU A 15 8.63 -3.98 5.79
N VAL A 16 7.35 -4.21 6.13
CA VAL A 16 6.92 -5.14 7.21
C VAL A 16 6.01 -6.26 6.71
N GLY A 17 5.85 -6.39 5.42
CA GLY A 17 5.06 -7.43 4.74
C GLY A 17 4.89 -7.08 3.29
N TYR A 18 5.07 -8.07 2.42
CA TYR A 18 5.09 -7.88 0.97
C TYR A 18 3.68 -7.67 0.40
N ALA A 19 3.43 -6.50 -0.17
CA ALA A 19 2.14 -6.10 -0.74
C ALA A 19 2.34 -5.28 -2.03
N GLY A 20 1.28 -4.72 -2.59
CA GLY A 20 1.32 -4.00 -3.87
C GLY A 20 2.30 -2.82 -3.91
N GLY A 21 2.44 -2.07 -2.82
CA GLY A 21 3.42 -0.98 -2.72
C GLY A 21 4.86 -1.47 -2.76
N ASP A 22 5.14 -2.61 -2.13
CA ASP A 22 6.48 -3.21 -2.09
C ASP A 22 6.87 -3.77 -3.46
N ARG A 23 5.91 -4.27 -4.26
CA ARG A 23 6.14 -4.66 -5.67
C ARG A 23 6.59 -3.46 -6.53
N VAL A 24 6.13 -2.26 -6.23
CA VAL A 24 6.60 -1.03 -6.91
C VAL A 24 8.05 -0.73 -6.52
N VAL A 25 8.44 -0.93 -5.26
CA VAL A 25 9.85 -0.81 -4.83
C VAL A 25 10.72 -1.81 -5.58
N ASP A 26 10.27 -3.06 -5.74
CA ASP A 26 10.96 -4.06 -6.56
C ASP A 26 11.12 -3.63 -8.02
N ALA A 27 10.07 -3.02 -8.60
CA ALA A 27 10.15 -2.50 -9.96
C ALA A 27 11.16 -1.35 -10.07
N MET A 28 11.18 -0.44 -9.09
CA MET A 28 12.19 0.64 -9.02
C MET A 28 13.61 0.06 -8.89
N LYS A 29 13.80 -0.99 -8.08
CA LYS A 29 15.10 -1.67 -7.94
C LYS A 29 15.56 -2.37 -9.22
N ARG A 30 14.65 -2.87 -10.06
CA ARG A 30 15.02 -3.43 -11.38
C ARG A 30 15.53 -2.35 -12.34
N VAL A 31 14.97 -1.14 -12.26
CA VAL A 31 15.41 0.01 -13.06
C VAL A 31 16.72 0.61 -12.53
N PHE A 32 16.87 0.66 -11.19
CA PHE A 32 18.01 1.23 -10.49
C PHE A 32 18.61 0.19 -9.52
N PRO A 33 19.38 -0.79 -10.03
CA PRO A 33 19.89 -1.90 -9.20
C PRO A 33 20.76 -1.46 -8.02
N ASP A 34 21.51 -0.37 -8.19
CA ASP A 34 22.43 0.16 -7.17
C ASP A 34 21.77 1.13 -6.18
N ALA A 35 20.47 1.45 -6.37
CA ALA A 35 19.78 2.37 -5.48
C ALA A 35 19.69 1.83 -4.04
N VAL A 36 19.97 2.68 -3.08
CA VAL A 36 19.79 2.40 -1.65
C VAL A 36 18.33 2.62 -1.26
N ILE A 37 17.77 1.70 -0.48
CA ILE A 37 16.39 1.81 -0.01
C ILE A 37 16.39 2.42 1.41
N TYR A 38 15.64 3.50 1.60
CA TYR A 38 15.36 4.12 2.89
C TYR A 38 13.92 3.83 3.31
N THR A 39 13.73 3.39 4.55
CA THR A 39 12.39 3.06 5.05
C THR A 39 12.25 3.34 6.54
N LEU A 40 11.01 3.56 7.00
CA LEU A 40 10.74 3.78 8.42
C LEU A 40 11.20 2.60 9.27
N VAL A 41 10.71 1.40 8.90
CA VAL A 41 11.00 0.12 9.57
C VAL A 41 11.09 -1.00 8.52
N TYR A 42 11.93 -2.00 8.82
CA TYR A 42 12.13 -3.18 8.00
C TYR A 42 12.03 -4.45 8.85
N ASP A 43 11.21 -5.40 8.42
CA ASP A 43 11.08 -6.74 9.01
C ASP A 43 11.46 -7.82 7.99
N PRO A 44 12.71 -8.29 7.99
CA PRO A 44 13.20 -9.26 6.99
C PRO A 44 12.47 -10.61 7.04
N LYS A 45 11.77 -10.93 8.14
CA LYS A 45 11.03 -12.21 8.27
C LYS A 45 9.76 -12.24 7.45
N ASN A 46 9.18 -11.06 7.19
CA ASN A 46 7.91 -10.91 6.48
C ASN A 46 8.08 -10.37 5.05
N MET A 47 9.34 -10.30 4.57
CA MET A 47 9.67 -9.86 3.21
C MET A 47 10.25 -11.02 2.40
N PRO A 48 10.10 -11.04 1.06
CA PRO A 48 10.75 -12.02 0.20
C PRO A 48 12.27 -12.08 0.39
N GLU A 49 12.85 -13.27 0.16
CA GLU A 49 14.28 -13.55 0.41
C GLU A 49 15.20 -12.55 -0.31
N HIS A 50 14.86 -12.15 -1.53
CA HIS A 50 15.69 -11.25 -2.32
C HIS A 50 15.86 -9.85 -1.71
N PHE A 51 14.94 -9.40 -0.81
CA PHE A 51 15.09 -8.13 -0.10
C PHE A 51 16.30 -8.11 0.83
N LYS A 52 16.79 -9.27 1.28
CA LYS A 52 18.02 -9.36 2.10
C LYS A 52 19.27 -8.95 1.35
N ASN A 53 19.23 -8.98 0.01
CA ASN A 53 20.34 -8.59 -0.85
C ASN A 53 20.37 -7.09 -1.17
N TYR A 54 19.35 -6.34 -0.76
CA TYR A 54 19.28 -4.89 -0.98
C TYR A 54 19.97 -4.12 0.16
N ASP A 55 20.64 -3.01 -0.16
CA ASP A 55 21.07 -2.04 0.86
C ASP A 55 19.82 -1.31 1.37
N ILE A 56 19.35 -1.69 2.57
CA ILE A 56 18.16 -1.12 3.22
C ILE A 56 18.59 -0.39 4.47
N ARG A 57 18.33 0.92 4.49
CA ARG A 57 18.62 1.81 5.63
C ARG A 57 17.32 2.20 6.30
N THR A 58 17.23 1.93 7.59
CA THR A 58 16.03 2.21 8.38
C THR A 58 16.19 3.51 9.18
N SER A 59 15.08 4.14 9.52
CA SER A 59 15.08 5.30 10.40
C SER A 59 15.47 4.91 11.82
N TRP A 60 15.74 5.93 12.66
CA TRP A 60 15.94 5.74 14.10
C TRP A 60 14.76 5.00 14.78
N PHE A 61 13.60 5.03 14.17
CA PHE A 61 12.40 4.35 14.64
C PHE A 61 12.55 2.83 14.72
N GLN A 62 13.38 2.22 13.88
CA GLN A 62 13.70 0.78 13.91
C GLN A 62 14.22 0.33 15.29
N LYS A 63 14.91 1.24 16.03
CA LYS A 63 15.48 0.96 17.36
C LYS A 63 14.42 0.94 18.46
N VAL A 64 13.21 1.41 18.20
CA VAL A 64 12.12 1.38 19.19
C VAL A 64 11.63 -0.06 19.35
N PRO A 65 11.52 -0.58 20.59
CA PRO A 65 10.98 -1.92 20.83
C PRO A 65 9.62 -2.12 20.16
N PHE A 66 9.44 -3.27 19.51
CA PHE A 66 8.22 -3.62 18.79
C PHE A 66 7.84 -2.66 17.65
N SER A 67 8.78 -1.89 17.10
CA SER A 67 8.57 -0.91 16.03
C SER A 67 7.76 -1.50 14.85
N ASN A 68 8.06 -2.75 14.44
CA ASN A 68 7.36 -3.46 13.35
C ASN A 68 5.84 -3.66 13.59
N ARG A 69 5.38 -3.55 14.85
CA ARG A 69 3.96 -3.65 15.22
C ARG A 69 3.35 -2.30 15.56
N LEU A 70 4.16 -1.41 16.14
CA LEU A 70 3.70 -0.13 16.69
C LEU A 70 3.78 1.04 15.71
N TYR A 71 4.44 0.88 14.53
CA TYR A 71 4.68 1.98 13.60
C TYR A 71 3.42 2.78 13.25
N LYS A 72 2.26 2.12 13.09
CA LYS A 72 0.99 2.81 12.79
C LYS A 72 0.51 3.70 13.94
N ALA A 73 0.74 3.31 15.18
CA ALA A 73 0.37 4.10 16.35
C ALA A 73 1.27 5.34 16.52
N MET A 74 2.49 5.30 15.98
CA MET A 74 3.47 6.38 16.09
C MET A 74 3.44 7.34 14.89
N LEU A 75 2.33 7.37 14.17
CA LEU A 75 2.10 8.25 13.01
C LEU A 75 2.57 9.71 13.20
N PRO A 76 2.33 10.40 14.34
CA PRO A 76 2.78 11.78 14.52
C PRO A 76 4.31 11.97 14.50
N LEU A 77 5.07 10.90 14.68
CA LEU A 77 6.55 10.93 14.67
C LEU A 77 7.14 10.55 13.30
N MET A 78 6.35 9.94 12.40
CA MET A 78 6.82 9.55 11.07
C MET A 78 7.40 10.71 10.27
N PRO A 79 6.79 11.92 10.24
CA PRO A 79 7.36 13.07 9.56
C PRO A 79 8.83 13.30 9.93
N ARG A 80 9.12 13.37 11.22
CA ARG A 80 10.48 13.59 11.72
C ARG A 80 11.44 12.45 11.37
N ALA A 81 10.94 11.22 11.31
CA ALA A 81 11.76 10.07 10.97
C ALA A 81 12.20 10.09 9.51
N PHE A 82 11.33 10.52 8.59
CA PHE A 82 11.67 10.67 7.18
C PHE A 82 12.53 11.92 6.92
N GLU A 83 12.24 13.04 7.55
CA GLU A 83 13.03 14.26 7.43
C GLU A 83 14.45 14.14 8.03
N ALA A 84 14.70 13.12 8.87
CA ALA A 84 16.00 12.84 9.45
C ALA A 84 16.94 12.00 8.56
N PHE A 85 16.48 11.52 7.41
CA PHE A 85 17.38 10.84 6.48
C PHE A 85 18.30 11.84 5.79
N ASP A 86 19.61 11.58 5.83
CA ASP A 86 20.58 12.31 5.03
C ASP A 86 20.60 11.76 3.61
N LEU A 87 20.05 12.51 2.68
CA LEU A 87 19.99 12.20 1.25
C LEU A 87 20.88 13.13 0.41
N THR A 88 21.81 13.83 1.01
CA THR A 88 22.67 14.83 0.32
C THR A 88 23.60 14.23 -0.73
N GLU A 89 23.86 12.93 -0.68
CA GLU A 89 24.72 12.24 -1.65
C GLU A 89 24.00 11.82 -2.97
N TYR A 90 22.65 11.93 -3.02
CA TYR A 90 21.85 11.41 -4.14
C TYR A 90 21.44 12.52 -5.11
N ASP A 91 21.50 12.18 -6.41
CA ASP A 91 21.09 13.04 -7.51
C ASP A 91 19.61 12.88 -7.84
N LEU A 92 19.08 11.67 -7.58
CA LEU A 92 17.67 11.30 -7.79
C LEU A 92 17.12 10.61 -6.57
N VAL A 93 16.00 11.08 -6.07
CA VAL A 93 15.24 10.46 -4.98
C VAL A 93 13.89 10.01 -5.50
N LEU A 94 13.60 8.70 -5.38
CA LEU A 94 12.33 8.09 -5.75
C LEU A 94 11.57 7.75 -4.48
N SER A 95 10.50 8.44 -4.15
CA SER A 95 9.64 8.06 -3.02
C SER A 95 8.44 7.23 -3.47
N SER A 96 8.23 6.07 -2.85
CA SER A 96 7.06 5.19 -3.01
C SER A 96 6.16 5.41 -1.79
N SER A 97 5.12 6.26 -1.95
CA SER A 97 4.44 6.89 -0.82
C SER A 97 2.94 6.60 -0.77
N SER A 98 2.51 6.05 0.33
CA SER A 98 1.10 6.00 0.80
C SER A 98 0.90 6.76 2.11
N SER A 99 2.00 7.22 2.71
CA SER A 99 2.03 7.93 3.99
C SER A 99 3.07 9.06 3.97
N CYS A 100 4.22 8.88 4.64
CA CYS A 100 5.15 9.97 4.94
C CYS A 100 6.45 9.95 4.12
N SER A 101 6.74 8.91 3.34
CA SER A 101 8.01 8.75 2.62
C SER A 101 8.31 9.87 1.62
N LYS A 102 7.27 10.53 1.06
CA LYS A 102 7.45 11.72 0.20
C LYS A 102 7.96 12.96 0.95
N GLY A 103 7.96 12.93 2.28
CA GLY A 103 8.35 14.05 3.11
C GLY A 103 9.85 14.18 3.36
N VAL A 104 10.69 13.41 2.70
CA VAL A 104 12.15 13.54 2.80
C VAL A 104 12.64 14.90 2.29
N ILE A 105 13.82 15.30 2.76
CA ILE A 105 14.48 16.55 2.36
C ILE A 105 15.60 16.18 1.40
N THR A 106 15.61 16.79 0.23
CA THR A 106 16.63 16.63 -0.79
C THR A 106 17.48 17.89 -0.93
N ARG A 107 18.66 17.77 -1.51
CA ARG A 107 19.46 18.95 -1.86
C ARG A 107 18.84 19.74 -3.02
N PRO A 108 19.18 21.03 -3.21
CA PRO A 108 18.50 21.90 -4.17
C PRO A 108 18.62 21.47 -5.64
N ASP A 109 19.68 20.76 -6.00
CA ASP A 109 19.98 20.28 -7.37
C ASP A 109 19.61 18.80 -7.59
N ALA A 110 19.10 18.11 -6.58
CA ALA A 110 18.58 16.76 -6.72
C ALA A 110 17.12 16.76 -7.19
N VAL A 111 16.75 15.76 -7.96
CA VAL A 111 15.36 15.56 -8.42
C VAL A 111 14.63 14.61 -7.48
N HIS A 112 13.45 15.02 -7.00
CA HIS A 112 12.56 14.17 -6.20
C HIS A 112 11.31 13.79 -6.99
N ILE A 113 11.18 12.51 -7.33
CA ILE A 113 9.98 11.94 -7.98
C ILE A 113 9.21 11.11 -6.96
N CYS A 114 7.94 11.41 -6.76
CA CYS A 114 7.07 10.64 -5.86
C CYS A 114 6.11 9.76 -6.65
N TYR A 115 6.29 8.44 -6.55
CA TYR A 115 5.24 7.49 -6.91
C TYR A 115 4.21 7.45 -5.77
N CYS A 116 3.11 8.15 -5.98
CA CYS A 116 2.07 8.30 -4.98
C CYS A 116 1.02 7.19 -5.12
N HIS A 117 1.06 6.23 -4.20
CA HIS A 117 0.01 5.21 -4.12
C HIS A 117 -1.34 5.83 -3.73
N THR A 118 -1.27 6.82 -2.85
CA THR A 118 -2.45 7.57 -2.38
C THR A 118 -1.99 8.78 -1.55
N PRO A 119 -2.65 9.94 -1.61
CA PRO A 119 -2.62 10.93 -0.54
C PRO A 119 -3.08 10.29 0.77
N ILE A 120 -2.49 10.69 1.89
CA ILE A 120 -2.69 10.00 3.19
C ILE A 120 -4.18 9.85 3.53
N ARG A 121 -4.76 8.65 3.35
CA ARG A 121 -6.22 8.42 3.46
C ARG A 121 -6.79 8.81 4.83
N TYR A 122 -6.13 8.44 5.92
CA TYR A 122 -6.62 8.67 7.28
C TYR A 122 -6.57 10.14 7.73
N VAL A 123 -5.90 11.03 7.00
CA VAL A 123 -5.93 12.47 7.27
C VAL A 123 -6.88 13.23 6.34
N TRP A 124 -7.16 12.69 5.15
CA TRP A 124 -8.02 13.30 4.15
C TRP A 124 -9.39 12.58 4.06
N ASP A 125 -9.50 11.56 3.21
CA ASP A 125 -10.80 10.96 2.85
C ASP A 125 -11.48 10.18 3.98
N PHE A 126 -10.71 9.38 4.70
CA PHE A 126 -11.24 8.47 5.73
C PHE A 126 -11.13 9.03 7.15
N TYR A 127 -10.83 10.32 7.29
CA TYR A 127 -10.69 10.96 8.60
C TYR A 127 -11.89 10.69 9.52
N TYR A 128 -13.10 10.94 9.04
CA TYR A 128 -14.31 10.75 9.85
C TYR A 128 -14.53 9.29 10.20
N THR A 129 -14.31 8.37 9.27
CA THR A 129 -14.46 6.94 9.51
C THR A 129 -13.46 6.43 10.55
N TYR A 130 -12.20 6.85 10.47
CA TYR A 130 -11.20 6.51 11.47
C TYR A 130 -11.54 7.08 12.83
N ARG A 131 -11.97 8.34 12.88
CA ARG A 131 -12.39 9.00 14.11
C ARG A 131 -13.58 8.30 14.76
N ASP A 132 -14.60 7.95 13.98
CA ASP A 132 -15.84 7.37 14.51
C ASP A 132 -15.62 5.95 15.07
N ASN A 133 -14.65 5.22 14.53
CA ASN A 133 -14.23 3.90 15.01
C ASN A 133 -13.12 3.93 16.09
N ALA A 134 -12.61 5.11 16.45
CA ALA A 134 -11.59 5.28 17.48
C ALA A 134 -12.19 5.22 18.89
N ASN A 135 -11.36 4.87 19.89
CA ASN A 135 -11.75 4.97 21.29
C ASN A 135 -11.91 6.46 21.72
N TRP A 136 -12.52 6.69 22.87
CA TRP A 136 -12.87 8.04 23.35
C TRP A 136 -11.64 8.96 23.49
N LEU A 137 -10.50 8.45 23.98
CA LEU A 137 -9.28 9.22 24.15
C LEU A 137 -8.68 9.61 22.78
N ALA A 138 -8.65 8.65 21.83
CA ALA A 138 -8.20 8.92 20.47
C ALA A 138 -9.11 9.95 19.78
N LYS A 139 -10.44 9.88 19.98
CA LYS A 139 -11.39 10.88 19.45
C LYS A 139 -11.09 12.30 19.92
N LEU A 140 -10.60 12.46 21.14
CA LEU A 140 -10.23 13.75 21.70
C LEU A 140 -8.93 14.32 21.09
N VAL A 141 -7.92 13.47 20.92
CA VAL A 141 -6.56 13.89 20.46
C VAL A 141 -6.47 13.97 18.93
N MET A 142 -7.19 13.09 18.23
CA MET A 142 -7.10 12.92 16.78
C MET A 142 -7.36 14.21 15.97
N PRO A 143 -8.34 15.07 16.27
CA PRO A 143 -8.58 16.27 15.47
C PRO A 143 -7.36 17.18 15.36
N GLY A 144 -6.69 17.46 16.48
CA GLY A 144 -5.47 18.28 16.51
C GLY A 144 -4.30 17.63 15.78
N GLN A 145 -4.11 16.31 15.96
CA GLN A 145 -3.02 15.57 15.30
C GLN A 145 -3.26 15.50 13.78
N MET A 146 -4.47 15.20 13.33
CA MET A 146 -4.79 15.12 11.91
C MET A 146 -4.74 16.49 11.23
N HIS A 147 -5.06 17.56 11.94
CA HIS A 147 -4.88 18.92 11.43
C HIS A 147 -3.40 19.22 11.17
N LYS A 148 -2.51 18.96 12.14
CA LYS A 148 -1.06 19.10 11.97
C LYS A 148 -0.53 18.23 10.83
N MET A 149 -1.00 16.99 10.74
CA MET A 149 -0.60 16.07 9.68
C MET A 149 -1.04 16.55 8.29
N ARG A 150 -2.23 17.17 8.14
CA ARG A 150 -2.66 17.76 6.85
C ARG A 150 -1.76 18.91 6.42
N ILE A 151 -1.39 19.77 7.35
CA ILE A 151 -0.47 20.90 7.08
C ILE A 151 0.87 20.35 6.62
N TRP A 152 1.45 19.43 7.39
CA TRP A 152 2.73 18.79 7.06
C TRP A 152 2.68 18.06 5.71
N ASP A 153 1.61 17.27 5.48
CA ASP A 153 1.44 16.48 4.26
C ASP A 153 1.37 17.36 3.00
N LYS A 154 0.68 18.52 3.11
CA LYS A 154 0.64 19.50 2.03
C LYS A 154 2.02 20.14 1.80
N CYS A 155 2.71 20.57 2.85
CA CYS A 155 4.06 21.13 2.76
C CYS A 155 5.07 20.09 2.22
N ALA A 156 4.94 18.81 2.61
CA ALA A 156 5.75 17.72 2.09
C ALA A 156 5.52 17.51 0.58
N ALA A 157 4.27 17.59 0.13
CA ALA A 157 3.93 17.48 -1.28
C ALA A 157 4.48 18.64 -2.14
N ASP A 158 4.64 19.83 -1.56
CA ASP A 158 5.22 20.98 -2.26
C ASP A 158 6.74 20.83 -2.50
N ARG A 159 7.44 19.97 -1.73
CA ARG A 159 8.87 19.65 -1.90
C ARG A 159 9.14 18.62 -3.00
N VAL A 160 8.12 17.94 -3.50
CA VAL A 160 8.23 16.94 -4.57
C VAL A 160 8.29 17.65 -5.92
N ASP A 161 9.27 17.32 -6.77
CA ASP A 161 9.39 17.91 -8.10
C ASP A 161 8.35 17.33 -9.06
N TYR A 162 8.23 15.99 -9.10
CA TYR A 162 7.30 15.29 -10.00
C TYR A 162 6.49 14.23 -9.27
N PHE A 163 5.19 14.19 -9.57
CA PHE A 163 4.30 13.15 -9.08
C PHE A 163 3.98 12.13 -10.17
N ILE A 164 4.05 10.86 -9.80
CA ILE A 164 3.49 9.73 -10.55
C ILE A 164 2.33 9.17 -9.73
N ALA A 165 1.15 9.09 -10.32
CA ALA A 165 -0.03 8.48 -9.73
C ALA A 165 -0.18 7.03 -10.21
N ASN A 166 -0.60 6.12 -9.34
CA ASN A 166 -0.87 4.73 -9.71
C ASN A 166 -2.19 4.53 -10.48
N SER A 167 -3.02 5.58 -10.60
CA SER A 167 -4.29 5.55 -11.34
C SER A 167 -4.79 6.97 -11.63
N HIS A 168 -5.72 7.11 -12.57
CA HIS A 168 -6.41 8.38 -12.81
C HIS A 168 -7.18 8.86 -11.58
N TYR A 169 -7.72 7.95 -10.78
CA TYR A 169 -8.38 8.28 -9.52
C TYR A 169 -7.40 8.93 -8.53
N ILE A 170 -6.20 8.39 -8.39
CA ILE A 170 -5.16 8.99 -7.53
C ILE A 170 -4.62 10.30 -8.11
N ALA A 171 -4.50 10.42 -9.43
CA ALA A 171 -4.15 11.69 -10.06
C ALA A 171 -5.14 12.82 -9.71
N GLN A 172 -6.45 12.52 -9.72
CA GLN A 172 -7.48 13.46 -9.29
C GLN A 172 -7.34 13.84 -7.80
N ARG A 173 -6.99 12.89 -6.93
CA ARG A 173 -6.77 13.15 -5.50
C ARG A 173 -5.51 13.97 -5.24
N ILE A 174 -4.41 13.71 -5.96
CA ILE A 174 -3.20 14.55 -5.94
C ILE A 174 -3.57 15.98 -6.34
N LYS A 175 -4.30 16.16 -7.43
CA LYS A 175 -4.79 17.47 -7.87
C LYS A 175 -5.68 18.14 -6.82
N LYS A 176 -6.58 17.38 -6.18
CA LYS A 176 -7.51 17.88 -5.15
C LYS A 176 -6.78 18.36 -3.92
N TYR A 177 -5.90 17.53 -3.33
CA TYR A 177 -5.31 17.78 -2.01
C TYR A 177 -3.99 18.55 -2.09
N TYR A 178 -3.16 18.25 -3.10
CA TYR A 178 -1.83 18.85 -3.23
C TYR A 178 -1.79 19.99 -4.23
N ARG A 179 -2.82 20.14 -5.10
CA ARG A 179 -2.83 21.11 -6.20
C ARG A 179 -1.66 20.93 -7.17
N ARG A 180 -1.22 19.69 -7.33
CA ARG A 180 -0.14 19.28 -8.22
C ARG A 180 -0.70 18.44 -9.36
N ASP A 181 -0.07 18.51 -10.52
CA ASP A 181 -0.31 17.60 -11.63
C ASP A 181 0.52 16.33 -11.43
N SER A 182 0.16 15.25 -12.09
CA SER A 182 0.86 13.96 -12.02
C SER A 182 0.67 13.17 -13.30
N ASP A 183 1.73 12.44 -13.69
CA ASP A 183 1.65 11.42 -14.72
C ASP A 183 1.04 10.13 -14.14
N VAL A 184 0.35 9.34 -14.97
CA VAL A 184 -0.23 8.07 -14.53
C VAL A 184 0.63 6.93 -15.04
N ILE A 185 1.21 6.16 -14.10
CA ILE A 185 1.91 4.90 -14.38
C ILE A 185 1.32 3.83 -13.48
N TYR A 186 0.64 2.85 -14.07
CA TYR A 186 0.00 1.77 -13.33
C TYR A 186 1.03 0.88 -12.63
N PRO A 187 0.70 0.34 -11.44
CA PRO A 187 1.58 -0.57 -10.72
C PRO A 187 1.71 -1.91 -11.44
N CYS A 188 2.81 -2.62 -11.15
CA CYS A 188 3.03 -3.96 -11.67
C CYS A 188 1.94 -4.92 -11.14
N CYS A 189 1.30 -5.65 -12.05
CA CYS A 189 0.37 -6.73 -11.75
C CYS A 189 0.93 -8.04 -12.30
N HIS A 190 0.63 -9.16 -11.64
CA HIS A 190 0.88 -10.47 -12.23
C HIS A 190 -0.20 -10.76 -13.27
N ILE A 191 0.24 -10.89 -14.52
CA ILE A 191 -0.63 -11.34 -15.61
C ILE A 191 -0.67 -12.86 -15.59
N ASN A 192 -1.85 -13.43 -15.48
CA ASN A 192 -2.05 -14.88 -15.47
C ASN A 192 -2.18 -15.39 -16.92
N GLU A 193 -1.08 -15.39 -17.68
CA GLU A 193 -1.07 -16.09 -18.96
C GLU A 193 -1.24 -17.60 -18.70
N SER A 194 -2.47 -18.07 -18.83
CA SER A 194 -2.79 -19.47 -18.56
C SER A 194 -3.72 -20.00 -19.65
N PRO A 195 -3.56 -21.29 -20.04
CA PRO A 195 -4.52 -21.92 -20.90
C PRO A 195 -5.91 -21.89 -20.25
N PHE A 196 -6.94 -21.92 -21.09
CA PHE A 196 -8.32 -21.99 -20.62
C PHE A 196 -8.48 -23.15 -19.61
N VAL A 197 -9.00 -22.85 -18.44
CA VAL A 197 -9.31 -23.82 -17.39
C VAL A 197 -10.83 -23.83 -17.20
N GLU A 198 -11.43 -25.02 -17.11
CA GLU A 198 -12.84 -25.15 -16.82
C GLU A 198 -13.19 -24.48 -15.49
N LYS A 199 -14.23 -23.66 -15.51
CA LYS A 199 -14.63 -22.88 -14.32
C LYS A 199 -15.45 -23.76 -13.36
N GLU A 200 -15.10 -23.71 -12.09
CA GLU A 200 -15.88 -24.31 -11.01
C GLU A 200 -17.00 -23.35 -10.55
N ASP A 201 -18.06 -23.90 -9.98
CA ASP A 201 -19.22 -23.09 -9.51
C ASP A 201 -18.95 -22.44 -8.15
N PHE A 202 -17.95 -21.57 -8.09
CA PHE A 202 -17.72 -20.70 -6.94
C PHE A 202 -17.32 -19.28 -7.36
N TYR A 203 -17.66 -18.31 -6.50
CA TYR A 203 -17.18 -16.94 -6.58
C TYR A 203 -15.93 -16.77 -5.71
N LEU A 204 -15.09 -15.80 -6.05
CA LEU A 204 -13.83 -15.55 -5.37
C LEU A 204 -13.74 -14.09 -4.92
N THR A 205 -13.20 -13.85 -3.75
CA THR A 205 -12.68 -12.54 -3.33
C THR A 205 -11.29 -12.71 -2.71
N VAL A 206 -10.35 -11.84 -3.07
CA VAL A 206 -8.96 -11.90 -2.62
C VAL A 206 -8.53 -10.53 -2.10
N GLY A 207 -7.92 -10.49 -0.92
CA GLY A 207 -7.32 -9.28 -0.41
C GLY A 207 -7.34 -9.17 1.11
N ARG A 208 -6.77 -8.08 1.62
CA ARG A 208 -6.77 -7.81 3.06
C ARG A 208 -8.20 -7.56 3.55
N LEU A 209 -8.63 -8.27 4.58
CA LEU A 209 -9.98 -8.14 5.15
C LEU A 209 -10.05 -6.91 6.07
N THR A 210 -10.32 -5.77 5.46
CA THR A 210 -10.48 -4.47 6.12
C THR A 210 -11.87 -3.91 5.81
N TRP A 211 -12.40 -3.10 6.70
CA TRP A 211 -13.77 -2.55 6.60
C TRP A 211 -14.04 -1.82 5.28
N TYR A 212 -13.07 -1.08 4.72
CA TYR A 212 -13.26 -0.31 3.49
C TYR A 212 -13.30 -1.16 2.22
N LYS A 213 -12.80 -2.40 2.26
CA LYS A 213 -12.88 -3.35 1.14
C LYS A 213 -14.25 -4.01 1.00
N ARG A 214 -15.13 -3.80 1.98
CA ARG A 214 -16.54 -4.20 1.94
C ARG A 214 -16.78 -5.66 1.56
N VAL A 215 -15.87 -6.57 1.98
CA VAL A 215 -16.04 -8.02 1.77
C VAL A 215 -17.31 -8.54 2.44
N ASP A 216 -17.83 -7.81 3.44
CA ASP A 216 -19.12 -8.04 4.07
C ASP A 216 -20.27 -8.13 3.05
N LEU A 217 -20.26 -7.29 2.00
CA LEU A 217 -21.29 -7.32 0.96
C LEU A 217 -21.24 -8.60 0.11
N ALA A 218 -20.02 -9.07 -0.23
CA ALA A 218 -19.85 -10.33 -0.97
C ALA A 218 -20.32 -11.53 -0.14
N VAL A 219 -19.93 -11.57 1.15
CA VAL A 219 -20.34 -12.63 2.10
C VAL A 219 -21.88 -12.65 2.27
N GLN A 220 -22.49 -11.49 2.51
CA GLN A 220 -23.95 -11.39 2.64
C GLN A 220 -24.68 -11.82 1.40
N ALA A 221 -24.26 -11.34 0.21
CA ALA A 221 -24.89 -11.67 -1.07
C ALA A 221 -24.84 -13.18 -1.34
N CYS A 222 -23.64 -13.78 -1.20
CA CYS A 222 -23.47 -15.22 -1.45
C CYS A 222 -24.20 -16.09 -0.41
N THR A 223 -24.23 -15.68 0.87
CA THR A 223 -25.02 -16.36 1.91
C THR A 223 -26.50 -16.33 1.58
N ARG A 224 -27.08 -15.17 1.23
CA ARG A 224 -28.51 -15.02 0.90
C ARG A 224 -28.92 -15.80 -0.34
N LEU A 225 -28.03 -15.88 -1.34
CA LEU A 225 -28.27 -16.55 -2.61
C LEU A 225 -27.85 -18.03 -2.59
N ASN A 226 -27.38 -18.53 -1.44
CA ASN A 226 -26.83 -19.88 -1.27
C ASN A 226 -25.76 -20.21 -2.35
N LYS A 227 -24.87 -19.26 -2.67
CA LYS A 227 -23.77 -19.40 -3.62
C LYS A 227 -22.47 -19.67 -2.91
N ARG A 228 -21.65 -20.56 -3.48
CA ARG A 228 -20.31 -20.83 -2.96
C ARG A 228 -19.40 -19.62 -3.15
N LEU A 229 -18.77 -19.12 -2.08
CA LEU A 229 -17.78 -18.05 -2.09
C LEU A 229 -16.51 -18.51 -1.38
N VAL A 230 -15.38 -18.35 -2.04
CA VAL A 230 -14.05 -18.51 -1.43
C VAL A 230 -13.50 -17.13 -1.11
N VAL A 231 -13.12 -16.93 0.15
CA VAL A 231 -12.51 -15.69 0.67
C VAL A 231 -11.05 -15.96 0.99
N ILE A 232 -10.14 -15.34 0.26
CA ILE A 232 -8.69 -15.44 0.47
C ILE A 232 -8.17 -14.14 1.05
N GLY A 233 -7.55 -14.23 2.22
CA GLY A 233 -6.94 -13.10 2.90
C GLY A 233 -7.16 -13.10 4.40
N GLY A 234 -6.42 -12.22 5.08
CA GLY A 234 -6.52 -11.99 6.52
C GLY A 234 -6.74 -10.52 6.82
N GLY A 235 -7.13 -10.22 8.05
CA GLY A 235 -7.32 -8.83 8.50
C GLY A 235 -8.29 -8.71 9.66
N GLY A 236 -8.48 -7.48 10.15
CA GLY A 236 -9.26 -7.20 11.36
C GLY A 236 -10.76 -7.50 11.26
N GLU A 237 -11.29 -7.66 10.04
CA GLU A 237 -12.72 -8.00 9.84
C GLU A 237 -13.00 -9.52 9.79
N LEU A 238 -11.96 -10.38 9.86
CA LEU A 238 -12.12 -11.81 9.64
C LEU A 238 -13.17 -12.45 10.56
N ASP A 239 -13.12 -12.18 11.86
CA ASP A 239 -14.03 -12.79 12.84
C ASP A 239 -15.48 -12.32 12.63
N LYS A 240 -15.66 -11.05 12.32
CA LYS A 240 -16.96 -10.48 11.99
C LYS A 240 -17.53 -11.07 10.69
N LEU A 241 -16.70 -11.27 9.67
CA LEU A 241 -17.10 -11.89 8.41
C LEU A 241 -17.49 -13.35 8.61
N LYS A 242 -16.72 -14.11 9.41
CA LYS A 242 -17.07 -15.50 9.79
C LYS A 242 -18.39 -15.60 10.56
N ALA A 243 -18.66 -14.65 11.46
CA ALA A 243 -19.90 -14.64 12.24
C ALA A 243 -21.17 -14.42 11.40
N MET A 244 -21.06 -13.75 10.23
CA MET A 244 -22.19 -13.51 9.32
C MET A 244 -22.27 -14.49 8.16
N ALA A 245 -21.28 -15.35 7.99
CA ALA A 245 -21.17 -16.26 6.85
C ALA A 245 -22.13 -17.46 6.97
N GLY A 246 -22.81 -17.75 5.87
CA GLY A 246 -23.56 -19.01 5.73
C GLY A 246 -22.64 -20.21 5.41
N PRO A 247 -23.20 -21.42 5.34
CA PRO A 247 -22.42 -22.66 5.18
C PRO A 247 -21.69 -22.78 3.84
N THR A 248 -22.05 -21.96 2.85
CA THR A 248 -21.43 -21.95 1.51
C THR A 248 -20.22 -21.02 1.40
N ILE A 249 -19.84 -20.33 2.48
CA ILE A 249 -18.73 -19.39 2.49
C ILE A 249 -17.48 -20.04 3.10
N GLU A 250 -16.40 -20.07 2.35
CA GLU A 250 -15.14 -20.70 2.73
C GLU A 250 -14.03 -19.64 2.90
N PHE A 251 -13.38 -19.61 4.08
CA PHE A 251 -12.26 -18.72 4.38
C PHE A 251 -10.94 -19.50 4.34
N LYS A 252 -10.04 -19.12 3.44
CA LYS A 252 -8.71 -19.77 3.25
C LYS A 252 -7.58 -19.11 4.06
N GLY A 253 -7.84 -17.93 4.65
CA GLY A 253 -6.80 -17.17 5.33
C GLY A 253 -5.84 -16.43 4.40
N GLY A 254 -4.77 -15.88 4.96
CA GLY A 254 -3.80 -15.04 4.24
C GLY A 254 -2.43 -15.69 3.99
N GLY A 255 -2.30 -16.99 4.16
CA GLY A 255 -1.01 -17.71 4.08
C GLY A 255 -0.81 -18.53 2.80
N LEU A 256 -1.67 -18.36 1.79
CA LEU A 256 -1.54 -19.06 0.52
C LEU A 256 -0.39 -18.48 -0.31
N SER A 257 0.30 -19.34 -1.06
CA SER A 257 1.29 -18.94 -2.05
C SER A 257 0.64 -18.22 -3.23
N ASP A 258 1.43 -17.45 -3.99
CA ASP A 258 0.95 -16.78 -5.20
C ASP A 258 0.40 -17.79 -6.23
N GLU A 259 1.00 -18.99 -6.31
CA GLU A 259 0.53 -20.07 -7.19
C GLU A 259 -0.83 -20.63 -6.76
N GLU A 260 -1.05 -20.82 -5.47
CA GLU A 260 -2.35 -21.25 -4.93
C GLU A 260 -3.43 -20.20 -5.20
N VAL A 261 -3.13 -18.92 -4.95
CA VAL A 261 -4.06 -17.81 -5.24
C VAL A 261 -4.38 -17.77 -6.74
N ARG A 262 -3.37 -17.91 -7.60
CA ARG A 262 -3.55 -18.00 -9.05
C ARG A 262 -4.47 -19.14 -9.46
N SER A 263 -4.31 -20.32 -8.86
CA SER A 263 -5.20 -21.48 -9.11
C SER A 263 -6.67 -21.16 -8.80
N TYR A 264 -6.95 -20.39 -7.74
CA TYR A 264 -8.31 -19.94 -7.44
C TYR A 264 -8.83 -18.93 -8.47
N TYR A 265 -8.03 -17.96 -8.93
CA TYR A 265 -8.42 -17.03 -10.00
C TYR A 265 -8.82 -17.78 -11.28
N LEU A 266 -8.01 -18.77 -11.68
CA LEU A 266 -8.24 -19.53 -12.91
C LEU A 266 -9.53 -20.35 -12.88
N ARG A 267 -9.89 -20.92 -11.72
CA ARG A 267 -11.04 -21.81 -11.57
C ARG A 267 -12.33 -21.09 -11.17
N ALA A 268 -12.23 -19.90 -10.62
CA ALA A 268 -13.42 -19.15 -10.16
C ALA A 268 -14.36 -18.82 -11.32
N LYS A 269 -15.66 -18.96 -11.09
CA LYS A 269 -16.72 -18.54 -11.99
C LYS A 269 -16.81 -17.02 -12.14
N GLY A 270 -16.48 -16.29 -11.08
CA GLY A 270 -16.46 -14.84 -11.06
C GLY A 270 -15.74 -14.30 -9.84
N PHE A 271 -15.21 -13.08 -9.98
CA PHE A 271 -14.49 -12.36 -8.94
C PHE A 271 -15.38 -11.26 -8.35
N LEU A 272 -15.54 -11.23 -7.03
CA LEU A 272 -16.34 -10.22 -6.34
C LEU A 272 -15.44 -9.18 -5.68
N PHE A 273 -15.61 -7.94 -6.08
CA PHE A 273 -14.79 -6.82 -5.62
C PHE A 273 -15.69 -5.62 -5.25
N PRO A 274 -16.33 -5.63 -4.06
CA PRO A 274 -17.33 -4.62 -3.70
C PRO A 274 -16.72 -3.34 -3.12
N GLY A 275 -15.43 -3.32 -2.81
CA GLY A 275 -14.74 -2.17 -2.20
C GLY A 275 -14.23 -1.14 -3.19
N GLU A 276 -13.97 0.06 -2.69
CA GLU A 276 -13.29 1.11 -3.42
C GLU A 276 -11.77 1.00 -3.23
N GLU A 277 -11.00 1.03 -4.33
CA GLU A 277 -9.55 0.92 -4.32
C GLU A 277 -8.87 2.07 -5.08
N ASP A 278 -7.61 2.31 -4.75
CA ASP A 278 -6.78 3.31 -5.42
C ASP A 278 -6.43 2.92 -6.85
N PHE A 279 -6.14 1.63 -7.09
CA PHE A 279 -5.92 1.03 -8.40
C PHE A 279 -6.70 -0.28 -8.55
N GLY A 280 -6.55 -1.20 -7.60
CA GLY A 280 -7.19 -2.51 -7.66
C GLY A 280 -6.35 -3.54 -8.43
N ILE A 281 -5.21 -3.96 -7.86
CA ILE A 281 -4.35 -5.00 -8.45
C ILE A 281 -5.14 -6.31 -8.61
N THR A 282 -5.87 -6.74 -7.58
CA THR A 282 -6.60 -8.01 -7.57
C THR A 282 -7.70 -8.13 -8.64
N PRO A 283 -8.52 -7.09 -8.97
CA PRO A 283 -9.40 -7.17 -10.13
C PRO A 283 -8.66 -7.29 -11.47
N VAL A 284 -7.50 -6.67 -11.62
CA VAL A 284 -6.69 -6.80 -12.84
C VAL A 284 -6.13 -8.22 -12.95
N GLU A 285 -5.61 -8.78 -11.87
CA GLU A 285 -5.15 -10.17 -11.80
C GLU A 285 -6.28 -11.18 -12.09
N ALA A 286 -7.52 -10.87 -11.66
CA ALA A 286 -8.68 -11.72 -11.91
C ALA A 286 -9.19 -11.66 -13.36
N GLN A 287 -8.87 -10.60 -14.11
CA GLN A 287 -9.26 -10.40 -15.51
C GLN A 287 -8.22 -10.94 -16.49
N SER A 288 -7.01 -11.17 -16.05
CA SER A 288 -5.93 -11.73 -16.86
C SER A 288 -6.02 -13.25 -16.95
#